data_118a1b63b1463554bcd9dab1ce2fa686
#
_entry.id   118a1b63b1463554bcd9dab1ce2fa686
#
_cell.length_a   1.000
_cell.length_b   1.000
_cell.length_c   1.000
_cell.angle_alpha   90.00
_cell.angle_beta   90.00
_cell.angle_gamma   90.00
#
_symmetry.space_group_name_H-M   'P 1'
#
loop_
_entity.id
_entity.type
_entity.pdbx_description
1 polymer ?
#
loop_
_entity_poly.entity_id
_entity_poly.type
_entity_poly.pdbx_seq_one_letter_code
_entity_poly.pdbx_strand_id
1 'polypeptide(L)'
;MWSSASQESVDVEGSCTLSVAWVWLLAMINWKETLEHFSFKKDNTDVVFLDEIQFMDTNETLSNIEKILNEGIDVVCAGLDQDSRGRPWETSSMVLGLSDKILKIYGFCNVCGMEATKTYRKEEGGGRTQVGAANIYEPRCLKHWTAR
;
A
#
# COMPACT_ATOMS: atom_id res chain seq x y z
N MET A 1 -11.03 -0.15 -16.57
CA MET A 1 -12.30 -0.76 -16.15
C MET A 1 -11.94 -1.86 -15.16
N TRP A 2 -11.87 -1.54 -13.87
CA TRP A 2 -11.64 -2.51 -12.80
C TRP A 2 -12.96 -3.20 -12.55
N SER A 3 -13.06 -4.44 -12.96
CA SER A 3 -14.18 -5.31 -12.65
C SER A 3 -14.13 -5.63 -11.16
N SER A 4 -15.21 -5.33 -10.47
CA SER A 4 -15.47 -5.59 -9.06
C SER A 4 -15.13 -7.04 -8.68
N ALA A 5 -14.04 -7.22 -7.93
CA ALA A 5 -13.88 -8.40 -7.11
C ALA A 5 -14.83 -8.27 -5.92
N SER A 6 -15.62 -9.28 -5.69
CA SER A 6 -16.60 -9.39 -4.62
C SER A 6 -15.95 -9.10 -3.27
N GLN A 7 -16.41 -8.02 -2.66
CA GLN A 7 -16.13 -7.61 -1.32
C GLN A 7 -16.81 -8.59 -0.36
N GLU A 8 -16.07 -9.50 0.25
CA GLU A 8 -16.51 -10.08 1.49
C GLU A 8 -16.37 -9.00 2.56
N SER A 9 -17.51 -8.53 3.02
CA SER A 9 -17.64 -7.55 4.09
C SER A 9 -17.08 -8.14 5.37
N VAL A 10 -16.02 -7.55 5.88
CA VAL A 10 -15.69 -7.65 7.29
C VAL A 10 -16.67 -6.72 8.00
N ASP A 11 -17.67 -7.30 8.68
CA ASP A 11 -18.59 -6.57 9.53
C ASP A 11 -17.82 -6.01 10.72
N VAL A 12 -17.42 -4.75 10.59
CA VAL A 12 -17.07 -3.91 11.73
C VAL A 12 -18.34 -3.17 12.09
N GLU A 13 -19.03 -3.59 13.13
CA GLU A 13 -20.13 -2.86 13.74
C GLU A 13 -19.59 -1.53 14.30
N GLY A 14 -19.75 -0.49 13.53
CA GLY A 14 -19.41 0.88 13.88
C GLY A 14 -19.54 1.75 12.63
N SER A 15 -20.69 2.38 12.49
CA SER A 15 -21.01 3.28 11.36
C SER A 15 -19.95 4.36 11.19
N CYS A 16 -19.06 4.20 10.22
CA CYS A 16 -18.29 5.29 9.65
C CYS A 16 -18.28 5.17 8.13
N THR A 17 -19.29 5.76 7.49
CA THR A 17 -19.29 6.01 6.05
C THR A 17 -18.36 7.17 5.73
N LEU A 18 -17.04 6.95 5.74
CA LEU A 18 -16.11 7.85 5.10
C LEU A 18 -16.09 7.52 3.60
N SER A 19 -16.57 8.46 2.80
CA SER A 19 -16.52 8.31 1.35
C SER A 19 -15.06 8.21 0.91
N VAL A 20 -14.75 7.18 0.15
CA VAL A 20 -13.42 6.87 -0.41
C VAL A 20 -12.77 8.07 -1.13
N ALA A 21 -13.56 9.04 -1.57
CA ALA A 21 -13.10 10.27 -2.23
C ALA A 21 -12.23 11.18 -1.33
N TRP A 22 -12.41 11.17 -0.01
CA TRP A 22 -11.62 11.98 0.91
C TRP A 22 -10.27 11.35 1.28
N VAL A 23 -10.17 10.02 1.25
CA VAL A 23 -8.92 9.30 1.50
C VAL A 23 -7.90 9.58 0.38
N TRP A 24 -8.37 9.66 -0.89
CA TRP A 24 -7.50 10.02 -2.03
C TRP A 24 -6.98 11.45 -1.98
N LEU A 25 -7.73 12.37 -1.41
CA LEU A 25 -7.30 13.77 -1.29
C LEU A 25 -6.21 13.93 -0.22
N LEU A 26 -6.23 13.15 0.84
CA LEU A 26 -5.20 13.17 1.89
C LEU A 26 -3.88 12.50 1.45
N ALA A 27 -3.93 11.50 0.60
CA ALA A 27 -2.72 10.85 0.06
C ALA A 27 -1.88 11.74 -0.88
N MET A 28 -2.43 12.85 -1.37
CA MET A 28 -1.71 13.83 -2.20
C MET A 28 -1.15 15.02 -1.41
N ILE A 29 -1.47 15.16 -0.15
CA ILE A 29 -0.92 16.20 0.71
C ILE A 29 0.47 15.73 1.18
N ASN A 30 1.46 16.60 1.06
CA ASN A 30 2.84 16.36 1.46
C ASN A 30 2.88 15.75 2.88
N TRP A 31 3.06 14.47 2.94
CA TRP A 31 3.10 13.63 4.13
C TRP A 31 3.98 14.21 5.27
N LYS A 32 5.09 14.88 4.94
CA LYS A 32 5.95 15.57 5.90
C LYS A 32 5.24 16.68 6.67
N GLU A 33 4.53 17.55 5.95
CA GLU A 33 3.84 18.69 6.56
C GLU A 33 2.61 18.24 7.37
N THR A 34 1.99 17.14 6.98
CA THR A 34 0.78 16.65 7.65
C THR A 34 1.08 16.08 9.04
N LEU A 35 2.16 15.31 9.19
CA LEU A 35 2.48 14.66 10.47
C LEU A 35 3.14 15.59 11.49
N GLU A 36 3.89 16.61 11.06
CA GLU A 36 4.49 17.58 11.96
C GLU A 36 3.44 18.46 12.68
N HIS A 37 2.27 18.64 12.08
CA HIS A 37 1.19 19.51 12.59
C HIS A 37 -0.01 18.72 13.13
N PHE A 38 -0.05 17.40 13.00
CA PHE A 38 -1.19 16.59 13.43
C PHE A 38 -1.02 16.14 14.88
N SER A 39 -1.92 16.56 15.74
CA SER A 39 -2.05 16.05 17.11
C SER A 39 -3.13 14.99 17.15
N PHE A 40 -2.79 13.75 16.90
CA PHE A 40 -3.72 12.60 16.83
C PHE A 40 -4.61 12.49 18.08
N LYS A 41 -4.05 12.77 19.25
CA LYS A 41 -4.78 12.72 20.53
C LYS A 41 -5.88 13.78 20.64
N LYS A 42 -5.68 14.94 20.01
CA LYS A 42 -6.65 16.05 20.04
C LYS A 42 -7.87 15.77 19.18
N ASP A 43 -7.70 14.95 18.13
CA ASP A 43 -8.71 14.72 17.11
C ASP A 43 -9.48 13.39 17.30
N ASN A 44 -9.30 12.72 18.45
CA ASN A 44 -9.97 11.45 18.79
C ASN A 44 -9.81 10.39 17.69
N THR A 45 -8.55 10.22 17.24
CA THR A 45 -8.18 9.27 16.19
C THR A 45 -7.87 7.91 16.81
N ASP A 46 -8.49 6.84 16.33
CA ASP A 46 -8.25 5.47 16.79
C ASP A 46 -7.30 4.71 15.85
N VAL A 47 -7.33 5.03 14.55
CA VAL A 47 -6.55 4.33 13.51
C VAL A 47 -5.99 5.32 12.49
N VAL A 48 -4.76 5.12 12.08
CA VAL A 48 -4.11 5.83 10.97
C VAL A 48 -3.84 4.87 9.82
N PHE A 49 -4.25 5.24 8.61
CA PHE A 49 -3.99 4.49 7.39
C PHE A 49 -2.89 5.15 6.57
N LEU A 50 -1.85 4.39 6.24
CA LEU A 50 -0.75 4.80 5.37
C LEU A 50 -0.81 3.99 4.08
N ASP A 51 -1.02 4.67 2.94
CA ASP A 51 -1.07 4.02 1.63
C ASP A 51 0.18 4.32 0.81
N GLU A 52 0.50 3.43 -0.13
CA GLU A 52 1.66 3.54 -1.03
C GLU A 52 3.00 3.69 -0.28
N ILE A 53 3.16 3.01 0.86
CA ILE A 53 4.33 3.15 1.76
C ILE A 53 5.66 2.87 1.06
N GLN A 54 5.69 2.12 -0.05
CA GLN A 54 6.90 1.82 -0.81
C GLN A 54 7.57 3.06 -1.41
N PHE A 55 6.84 4.19 -1.52
CA PHE A 55 7.38 5.46 -2.04
C PHE A 55 7.80 6.43 -0.93
N MET A 56 7.58 6.08 0.32
CA MET A 56 7.92 6.90 1.47
C MET A 56 9.38 6.68 1.90
N ASP A 57 9.99 7.67 2.56
CA ASP A 57 11.30 7.51 3.18
C ASP A 57 11.23 6.51 4.33
N THR A 58 12.13 5.54 4.34
CA THR A 58 12.08 4.41 5.29
C THR A 58 12.22 4.86 6.73
N ASN A 59 13.24 5.67 7.03
CA ASN A 59 13.53 6.07 8.41
C ASN A 59 12.45 6.98 8.98
N GLU A 60 11.98 7.92 8.17
CA GLU A 60 10.90 8.83 8.54
C GLU A 60 9.59 8.09 8.77
N THR A 61 9.25 7.14 7.90
CA THR A 61 8.04 6.34 8.03
C THR A 61 8.05 5.51 9.30
N LEU A 62 9.15 4.81 9.59
CA LEU A 62 9.26 4.00 10.81
C LEU A 62 9.19 4.85 12.07
N SER A 63 9.89 5.98 12.10
CA SER A 63 9.83 6.92 13.25
C SER A 63 8.42 7.45 13.49
N ASN A 64 7.68 7.75 12.43
CA ASN A 64 6.31 8.26 12.55
C ASN A 64 5.33 7.16 12.98
N ILE A 65 5.47 5.94 12.47
CA ILE A 65 4.69 4.78 12.93
C ILE A 65 4.92 4.58 14.44
N GLU A 66 6.16 4.59 14.89
CA GLU A 66 6.49 4.43 16.31
C GLU A 66 5.83 5.52 17.19
N LYS A 67 5.88 6.78 16.75
CA LYS A 67 5.21 7.89 17.47
C LYS A 67 3.70 7.68 17.57
N ILE A 68 3.05 7.28 16.48
CA ILE A 68 1.61 7.03 16.42
C ILE A 68 1.23 5.90 17.37
N LEU A 69 1.97 4.79 17.33
CA LEU A 69 1.75 3.63 18.21
C LEU A 69 1.95 3.98 19.70
N ASN A 70 2.95 4.82 20.01
CA ASN A 70 3.19 5.29 21.38
C ASN A 70 2.05 6.17 21.94
N GLU A 71 1.25 6.79 21.07
CA GLU A 71 0.01 7.49 21.45
C GLU A 71 -1.18 6.52 21.65
N GLY A 72 -1.00 5.24 21.46
CA GLY A 72 -2.04 4.21 21.58
C GLY A 72 -2.99 4.15 20.39
N ILE A 73 -2.53 4.56 19.21
CA ILE A 73 -3.29 4.61 17.96
C ILE A 73 -2.83 3.48 17.05
N ASP A 74 -3.75 2.73 16.49
CA ASP A 74 -3.43 1.65 15.55
C ASP A 74 -2.95 2.21 14.21
N VAL A 75 -2.03 1.50 13.56
CA VAL A 75 -1.53 1.87 12.23
C VAL A 75 -1.77 0.74 11.25
N VAL A 76 -2.42 1.07 10.14
CA VAL A 76 -2.64 0.16 9.00
C VAL A 76 -1.86 0.67 7.81
N CYS A 77 -0.91 -0.13 7.32
CA CYS A 77 -0.09 0.21 6.17
C CYS A 77 -0.51 -0.61 4.95
N ALA A 78 -0.61 0.06 3.80
CA ALA A 78 -0.80 -0.59 2.51
C ALA A 78 0.31 -0.20 1.54
N GLY A 79 0.70 -1.13 0.66
CA GLY A 79 1.72 -0.86 -0.33
C GLY A 79 2.21 -2.11 -1.05
N LEU A 80 3.08 -1.90 -2.03
CA LEU A 80 3.72 -2.97 -2.77
C LEU A 80 4.91 -3.55 -1.99
N ASP A 81 5.00 -4.87 -1.93
CA ASP A 81 6.13 -5.56 -1.31
C ASP A 81 7.37 -5.61 -2.22
N GLN A 82 7.18 -5.63 -3.55
CA GLN A 82 8.27 -5.73 -4.53
C GLN A 82 7.97 -4.95 -5.81
N ASP A 83 9.04 -4.57 -6.50
CA ASP A 83 8.96 -3.92 -7.82
C ASP A 83 8.73 -4.94 -8.96
N SER A 84 8.60 -4.45 -10.20
CA SER A 84 8.40 -5.30 -11.38
C SER A 84 9.58 -6.22 -11.70
N ARG A 85 10.75 -6.00 -11.11
CA ARG A 85 11.94 -6.86 -11.19
C ARG A 85 12.01 -7.87 -10.04
N GLY A 86 10.99 -7.91 -9.18
CA GLY A 86 10.93 -8.79 -8.02
C GLY A 86 11.83 -8.37 -6.87
N ARG A 87 12.34 -7.13 -6.85
CA ARG A 87 13.18 -6.63 -5.76
C ARG A 87 12.29 -6.02 -4.69
N PRO A 88 12.50 -6.36 -3.42
CA PRO A 88 11.73 -5.80 -2.32
C PRO A 88 11.87 -4.28 -2.24
N TRP A 89 10.78 -3.61 -1.86
CA TRP A 89 10.83 -2.21 -1.46
C TRP A 89 11.31 -2.12 -0.01
N GLU A 90 12.25 -1.22 0.26
CA GLU A 90 12.89 -1.11 1.56
C GLU A 90 11.88 -0.79 2.67
N THR A 91 11.12 0.28 2.51
CA THR A 91 10.11 0.69 3.48
C THR A 91 9.08 -0.40 3.73
N SER A 92 8.52 -0.98 2.67
CA SER A 92 7.55 -2.09 2.81
C SER A 92 8.17 -3.30 3.53
N SER A 93 9.41 -3.64 3.23
CA SER A 93 10.11 -4.77 3.88
C SER A 93 10.30 -4.55 5.37
N MET A 94 10.67 -3.34 5.76
CA MET A 94 10.85 -3.00 7.17
C MET A 94 9.52 -2.99 7.92
N VAL A 95 8.49 -2.39 7.34
CA VAL A 95 7.13 -2.38 7.92
C VAL A 95 6.58 -3.80 8.05
N LEU A 96 6.73 -4.65 7.03
CA LEU A 96 6.33 -6.07 7.10
C LEU A 96 7.03 -6.82 8.24
N GLY A 97 8.33 -6.53 8.48
CA GLY A 97 9.09 -7.15 9.57
C GLY A 97 8.67 -6.71 10.98
N LEU A 98 8.06 -5.54 11.10
CA LEU A 98 7.61 -4.95 12.37
C LEU A 98 6.12 -5.15 12.64
N SER A 99 5.35 -5.57 11.64
CA SER A 99 3.89 -5.70 11.74
C SER A 99 3.47 -6.92 12.56
N ASP A 100 2.52 -6.74 13.48
CA ASP A 100 1.91 -7.83 14.23
C ASP A 100 0.99 -8.71 13.35
N LYS A 101 0.39 -8.10 12.33
CA LYS A 101 -0.51 -8.79 11.41
C LYS A 101 -0.22 -8.40 9.98
N ILE A 102 -0.06 -9.40 9.11
CA ILE A 102 0.20 -9.23 7.69
C ILE A 102 -0.92 -9.89 6.88
N LEU A 103 -1.49 -9.12 5.96
CA LEU A 103 -2.40 -9.63 4.95
C LEU A 103 -1.75 -9.44 3.57
N LYS A 104 -1.38 -10.55 2.93
CA LYS A 104 -0.84 -10.51 1.57
C LYS A 104 -1.96 -10.68 0.56
N ILE A 105 -2.22 -9.63 -0.20
CA ILE A 105 -3.26 -9.62 -1.23
C ILE A 105 -2.61 -9.89 -2.59
N TYR A 106 -3.25 -10.68 -3.43
CA TYR A 106 -2.80 -11.00 -4.77
C TYR A 106 -3.90 -10.76 -5.80
N GLY A 107 -3.48 -10.47 -7.03
CA GLY A 107 -4.37 -10.36 -8.17
C GLY A 107 -4.52 -11.67 -8.91
N PHE A 108 -5.07 -11.60 -10.11
CA PHE A 108 -5.16 -12.73 -11.04
C PHE A 108 -4.22 -12.54 -12.24
N CYS A 109 -3.52 -13.60 -12.60
CA CYS A 109 -2.59 -13.59 -13.71
C CYS A 109 -3.32 -13.33 -15.04
N ASN A 110 -2.92 -12.29 -15.76
CA ASN A 110 -3.52 -11.95 -17.06
C ASN A 110 -3.35 -13.04 -18.15
N VAL A 111 -2.47 -14.03 -17.93
CA VAL A 111 -2.24 -15.10 -18.89
C VAL A 111 -3.09 -16.34 -18.60
N CYS A 112 -3.22 -16.73 -17.33
CA CYS A 112 -3.83 -18.02 -16.98
C CYS A 112 -4.91 -17.93 -15.89
N GLY A 113 -5.23 -16.74 -15.38
CA GLY A 113 -6.24 -16.54 -14.34
C GLY A 113 -5.90 -17.05 -12.94
N MET A 114 -4.72 -17.69 -12.75
CA MET A 114 -4.27 -18.14 -11.43
C MET A 114 -3.81 -16.93 -10.57
N GLU A 115 -3.71 -17.14 -9.26
CA GLU A 115 -3.18 -16.15 -8.33
C GLU A 115 -1.86 -15.55 -8.81
N ALA A 116 -1.76 -14.23 -8.74
CA ALA A 116 -0.63 -13.46 -9.24
C ALA A 116 -0.02 -12.63 -8.10
N THR A 117 1.21 -12.95 -7.75
CA THR A 117 2.01 -12.25 -6.74
C THR A 117 3.11 -11.38 -7.33
N LYS A 118 3.17 -11.30 -8.67
CA LYS A 118 4.21 -10.55 -9.37
C LYS A 118 3.60 -9.45 -10.24
N THR A 119 4.29 -8.32 -10.28
CA THR A 119 4.01 -7.24 -11.22
C THR A 119 4.89 -7.42 -12.45
N TYR A 120 4.28 -7.55 -13.62
CA TYR A 120 4.99 -7.59 -14.89
C TYR A 120 4.90 -6.24 -15.57
N ARG A 121 6.03 -5.73 -16.03
CA ARG A 121 6.11 -4.49 -16.78
C ARG A 121 6.17 -4.81 -18.27
N LYS A 122 5.25 -4.26 -19.05
CA LYS A 122 5.13 -4.51 -20.50
C LYS A 122 6.21 -3.83 -21.32
N GLU A 123 6.66 -2.66 -20.86
CA GLU A 123 7.65 -1.83 -21.57
C GLU A 123 9.04 -2.06 -21.01
N GLU A 124 10.03 -2.06 -21.87
CA GLU A 124 11.45 -2.14 -21.50
C GLU A 124 12.01 -0.74 -21.24
N GLY A 125 12.95 -0.63 -20.30
CA GLY A 125 13.61 0.63 -19.96
C GLY A 125 12.91 1.41 -18.84
N GLY A 126 13.42 2.60 -18.57
CA GLY A 126 12.95 3.47 -17.48
C GLY A 126 13.47 3.10 -16.10
N GLY A 127 13.19 3.99 -15.13
CA GLY A 127 13.62 3.82 -13.73
C GLY A 127 12.91 2.68 -13.00
N ARG A 128 13.26 2.51 -11.74
CA ARG A 128 12.59 1.55 -10.83
C ARG A 128 11.11 1.86 -10.71
N THR A 129 10.78 3.15 -10.63
CA THR A 129 9.43 3.67 -10.58
C THR A 129 9.08 4.32 -11.90
N GLN A 130 7.99 3.89 -12.52
CA GLN A 130 7.39 4.57 -13.66
C GLN A 130 5.91 4.77 -13.38
N VAL A 131 5.47 6.00 -13.43
CA VAL A 131 4.06 6.32 -13.28
C VAL A 131 3.31 5.79 -14.49
N GLY A 132 2.38 4.87 -14.27
CA GLY A 132 1.57 4.30 -15.34
C GLY A 132 0.64 3.22 -14.76
N ALA A 133 -0.63 3.32 -15.12
CA ALA A 133 -1.65 2.39 -14.69
C ALA A 133 -1.56 1.04 -15.45
N ALA A 134 -2.66 0.32 -15.59
CA ALA A 134 -2.81 -0.96 -16.26
C ALA A 134 -2.25 -1.04 -17.71
N ASN A 135 -1.91 0.09 -18.32
CA ASN A 135 -1.27 0.13 -19.63
C ASN A 135 0.17 -0.37 -19.59
N ILE A 136 0.89 -0.10 -18.49
CA ILE A 136 2.32 -0.42 -18.34
C ILE A 136 2.52 -1.68 -17.51
N TYR A 137 1.68 -1.90 -16.51
CA TYR A 137 1.81 -3.00 -15.56
C TYR A 137 0.64 -3.98 -15.64
N GLU A 138 0.93 -5.24 -15.37
CA GLU A 138 -0.10 -6.26 -15.22
C GLU A 138 0.31 -7.33 -14.19
N PRO A 139 -0.67 -7.94 -13.50
CA PRO A 139 -0.41 -9.03 -12.58
C PRO A 139 -0.03 -10.33 -13.31
N ARG A 140 1.00 -11.02 -12.84
CA ARG A 140 1.46 -12.32 -13.35
C ARG A 140 1.74 -13.29 -12.21
N CYS A 141 1.41 -14.55 -12.41
CA CYS A 141 1.90 -15.62 -11.55
C CYS A 141 3.39 -15.89 -11.83
N LEU A 142 4.07 -16.56 -10.92
CA LEU A 142 5.51 -16.83 -11.05
C LEU A 142 5.88 -17.55 -12.35
N LYS A 143 5.00 -18.45 -12.85
CA LYS A 143 5.22 -19.17 -14.10
C LYS A 143 5.22 -18.27 -15.36
N HIS A 144 4.41 -17.22 -15.33
CA HIS A 144 4.23 -16.30 -16.47
C HIS A 144 4.91 -14.94 -16.26
N TRP A 145 5.68 -14.81 -15.18
CA TRP A 145 6.44 -13.62 -14.90
C TRP A 145 7.91 -13.80 -15.26
N THR A 146 8.48 -12.79 -15.89
CA THR A 146 9.93 -12.65 -16.13
C THR A 146 10.34 -11.26 -15.68
N ALA A 147 11.45 -11.15 -14.95
CA ALA A 147 12.02 -9.86 -14.56
C ALA A 147 12.50 -9.11 -15.81
N ARG A 148 12.14 -7.84 -15.95
CA ARG A 148 12.59 -6.96 -17.02
C ARG A 148 13.25 -5.69 -16.47
#